data_7234199b2a5c88e49dbb1901c775bf21
#
_entry.id   7234199b2a5c88e49dbb1901c775bf21
#
_cell.length_a   1.000
_cell.length_b   1.000
_cell.length_c   1.000
_cell.angle_alpha   90.00
_cell.angle_beta   90.00
_cell.angle_gamma   90.00
#
_symmetry.space_group_name_H-M   'P 1'
#
loop_
_entity.id
_entity.type
_entity.pdbx_description
1 polymer ?
#
loop_
_entity_poly.entity_id
_entity_poly.type
_entity_poly.pdbx_seq_one_letter_code
_entity_poly.pdbx_strand_id
1 'polypeptide(L)'
;IAQTSLVFNRLGYLTHKIKVYIPQGDIEKVSEDYKDEDGWSVSRLVEKPIIDFDYLINLEKHGFIEFIPYKENDKINIDDLNISFKKNPHQIITYSTKIQTKDNTIVYSSDTGFKNNTLEKFSKNANLLICESTFLKGQMRMEDYHLYAHEAGKIAASANVEKLLLTHFWPTIPKEQYVEEAKEYFENIEPAIEGKKLILRR
;
A
#
# COMPACT_ATOMS: atom_id res chain seq x y z
N ILE A 1 6.92 -2.58 14.77
CA ILE A 1 5.55 -2.95 15.21
C ILE A 1 5.56 -4.36 15.80
N ALA A 2 6.08 -5.36 15.12
CA ALA A 2 5.98 -6.75 15.53
C ALA A 2 6.77 -7.09 16.81
N GLN A 3 8.02 -6.61 16.97
CA GLN A 3 8.79 -6.80 18.23
C GLN A 3 8.13 -6.06 19.39
N THR A 4 7.62 -4.87 19.14
CA THR A 4 6.91 -4.07 20.17
C THR A 4 5.64 -4.78 20.61
N SER A 5 4.86 -5.33 19.69
CA SER A 5 3.63 -6.09 20.00
C SER A 5 3.91 -7.33 20.84
N LEU A 6 5.01 -8.05 20.57
CA LEU A 6 5.42 -9.22 21.34
C LEU A 6 5.78 -8.86 22.80
N VAL A 7 6.49 -7.76 23.00
CA VAL A 7 6.86 -7.26 24.33
C VAL A 7 5.62 -6.80 25.09
N PHE A 8 4.73 -6.02 24.46
CA PHE A 8 3.52 -5.52 25.13
C PHE A 8 2.55 -6.63 25.50
N ASN A 9 2.41 -7.68 24.68
CA ASN A 9 1.55 -8.81 25.03
C ASN A 9 2.14 -9.61 26.20
N ARG A 10 3.46 -9.88 26.22
CA ARG A 10 4.14 -10.53 27.35
C ARG A 10 4.01 -9.76 28.66
N LEU A 11 3.88 -8.44 28.57
CA LEU A 11 3.67 -7.56 29.72
C LEU A 11 2.18 -7.34 30.04
N GLY A 12 1.25 -7.99 29.31
CA GLY A 12 -0.19 -7.86 29.55
C GLY A 12 -0.80 -6.53 29.07
N TYR A 13 -0.07 -5.73 28.30
CA TYR A 13 -0.57 -4.44 27.80
C TYR A 13 -1.40 -4.54 26.51
N LEU A 14 -1.27 -5.63 25.75
CA LEU A 14 -2.09 -5.90 24.55
C LEU A 14 -3.28 -6.77 24.95
N THR A 15 -4.44 -6.15 25.05
CA THR A 15 -5.71 -6.84 25.34
C THR A 15 -6.44 -7.29 24.08
N HIS A 16 -6.01 -6.82 22.89
CA HIS A 16 -6.65 -7.11 21.60
C HIS A 16 -5.61 -7.42 20.54
N LYS A 17 -5.98 -8.26 19.57
CA LYS A 17 -5.19 -8.50 18.37
C LYS A 17 -5.09 -7.23 17.53
N ILE A 18 -3.92 -6.97 16.96
CA ILE A 18 -3.75 -5.88 16.01
C ILE A 18 -4.32 -6.34 14.66
N LYS A 19 -5.29 -5.62 14.14
CA LYS A 19 -5.82 -5.87 12.79
C LYS A 19 -4.83 -5.39 11.74
N VAL A 20 -4.45 -6.30 10.84
CA VAL A 20 -3.56 -6.01 9.71
C VAL A 20 -4.36 -6.25 8.44
N TYR A 21 -4.72 -5.17 7.75
CA TYR A 21 -5.41 -5.24 6.48
C TYR A 21 -4.41 -5.57 5.38
N ILE A 22 -4.68 -6.62 4.62
CA ILE A 22 -3.80 -7.11 3.56
C ILE A 22 -4.57 -7.23 2.24
N PRO A 23 -3.92 -6.98 1.08
CA PRO A 23 -4.51 -7.31 -0.20
C PRO A 23 -4.89 -8.79 -0.24
N GLN A 24 -6.10 -9.08 -0.70
CA GLN A 24 -6.44 -10.46 -1.05
C GLN A 24 -5.63 -10.81 -2.30
N GLY A 25 -4.54 -11.49 -2.09
CA GLY A 25 -3.64 -11.99 -3.13
C GLY A 25 -4.20 -13.21 -3.85
N ASP A 26 -3.40 -13.79 -4.72
CA ASP A 26 -3.69 -15.10 -5.28
C ASP A 26 -3.77 -16.11 -4.14
N ILE A 27 -4.75 -17.00 -4.26
CA ILE A 27 -4.98 -18.06 -3.29
C ILE A 27 -4.25 -19.29 -3.83
N GLU A 28 -3.26 -19.76 -3.10
CA GLU A 28 -2.65 -21.05 -3.39
C GLU A 28 -3.35 -22.17 -2.61
N LYS A 29 -3.43 -23.33 -3.24
CA LYS A 29 -3.88 -24.55 -2.57
C LYS A 29 -2.67 -25.24 -1.98
N VAL A 30 -2.57 -25.19 -0.66
CA VAL A 30 -1.48 -25.80 0.10
C VAL A 30 -2.00 -27.06 0.78
N SER A 31 -1.20 -28.13 0.72
CA SER A 31 -1.47 -29.33 1.52
C SER A 31 -1.09 -29.07 2.97
N GLU A 32 -2.06 -29.16 3.86
CA GLU A 32 -1.82 -29.14 5.32
C GLU A 32 -1.99 -30.53 5.89
N ASP A 33 -0.95 -31.00 6.57
CA ASP A 33 -1.01 -32.24 7.32
C ASP A 33 -1.50 -31.96 8.75
N TYR A 34 -2.50 -32.67 9.18
CA TYR A 34 -2.99 -32.63 10.56
C TYR A 34 -3.23 -34.08 11.07
N LYS A 35 -3.32 -34.23 12.35
CA LYS A 35 -3.74 -35.49 12.95
C LYS A 35 -5.24 -35.43 13.21
N ASP A 36 -5.95 -36.46 12.74
CA ASP A 36 -7.36 -36.62 13.05
C ASP A 36 -7.57 -37.06 14.52
N GLU A 37 -8.83 -37.27 14.91
CA GLU A 37 -9.20 -37.67 16.28
C GLU A 37 -8.61 -39.02 16.71
N ASP A 38 -8.29 -39.88 15.73
CA ASP A 38 -7.68 -41.19 15.94
C ASP A 38 -6.13 -41.14 15.88
N GLY A 39 -5.56 -39.97 15.62
CA GLY A 39 -4.10 -39.76 15.56
C GLY A 39 -3.45 -40.06 14.21
N TRP A 40 -4.23 -40.35 13.15
CA TRP A 40 -3.74 -40.56 11.81
C TRP A 40 -3.36 -39.24 11.14
N SER A 41 -2.28 -39.26 10.38
CA SER A 41 -1.88 -38.12 9.56
C SER A 41 -2.79 -38.05 8.34
N VAL A 42 -3.53 -36.96 8.22
CA VAL A 42 -4.42 -36.68 7.10
C VAL A 42 -4.00 -35.38 6.46
N SER A 43 -3.90 -35.37 5.13
CA SER A 43 -3.61 -34.18 4.36
C SER A 43 -4.89 -33.60 3.78
N ARG A 44 -5.10 -32.29 3.95
CA ARG A 44 -6.19 -31.56 3.28
C ARG A 44 -5.64 -30.43 2.46
N LEU A 45 -6.30 -30.13 1.33
CA LEU A 45 -6.03 -28.91 0.57
C LEU A 45 -6.75 -27.75 1.23
N VAL A 46 -6.01 -26.74 1.65
CA VAL A 46 -6.52 -25.48 2.18
C VAL A 46 -6.15 -24.35 1.24
N GLU A 47 -7.07 -23.41 1.07
CA GLU A 47 -6.80 -22.19 0.33
C GLU A 47 -6.16 -21.18 1.28
N LYS A 48 -4.92 -20.77 0.98
CA LYS A 48 -4.20 -19.75 1.73
C LYS A 48 -3.86 -18.56 0.85
N PRO A 49 -3.99 -17.34 1.35
CA PRO A 49 -3.44 -16.19 0.66
C PRO A 49 -1.90 -16.34 0.60
N ILE A 50 -1.32 -16.05 -0.55
CA ILE A 50 0.14 -16.00 -0.70
C ILE A 50 0.63 -14.79 0.08
N ILE A 51 1.16 -15.02 1.26
CA ILE A 51 1.77 -13.99 2.11
C ILE A 51 3.25 -14.33 2.23
N ASP A 52 4.07 -13.57 1.54
CA ASP A 52 5.53 -13.77 1.48
C ASP A 52 6.27 -13.25 2.73
N PHE A 53 5.60 -13.20 3.88
CA PHE A 53 6.17 -12.67 5.12
C PHE A 53 6.03 -13.68 6.26
N ASP A 54 6.88 -14.70 6.29
CA ASP A 54 6.93 -15.72 7.35
C ASP A 54 6.85 -15.17 8.77
N TYR A 55 7.44 -13.99 8.97
CA TYR A 55 7.42 -13.30 10.24
C TYR A 55 6.02 -12.84 10.66
N LEU A 56 5.23 -12.29 9.74
CA LEU A 56 3.86 -11.86 10.01
C LEU A 56 2.94 -13.07 10.22
N ILE A 57 3.15 -14.15 9.47
CA ILE A 57 2.43 -15.43 9.65
C ILE A 57 2.66 -15.96 11.07
N ASN A 58 3.90 -15.91 11.56
CA ASN A 58 4.22 -16.30 12.94
C ASN A 58 3.48 -15.45 13.99
N LEU A 59 3.35 -14.13 13.76
CA LEU A 59 2.60 -13.27 14.68
C LEU A 59 1.12 -13.61 14.73
N GLU A 60 0.52 -13.99 13.59
CA GLU A 60 -0.86 -14.45 13.53
C GLU A 60 -1.04 -15.78 14.26
N LYS A 61 -0.17 -16.77 14.01
CA LYS A 61 -0.17 -18.07 14.71
C LYS A 61 -0.08 -17.92 16.23
N HIS A 62 0.66 -16.93 16.70
CA HIS A 62 0.78 -16.62 18.14
C HIS A 62 -0.33 -15.71 18.67
N GLY A 63 -1.31 -15.34 17.85
CA GLY A 63 -2.47 -14.56 18.25
C GLY A 63 -2.20 -13.08 18.51
N PHE A 64 -1.08 -12.52 18.04
CA PHE A 64 -0.76 -11.10 18.20
C PHE A 64 -1.42 -10.21 17.17
N ILE A 65 -1.63 -10.73 15.96
CA ILE A 65 -2.29 -10.03 14.87
C ILE A 65 -3.44 -10.85 14.30
N GLU A 66 -4.31 -10.20 13.56
CA GLU A 66 -5.38 -10.79 12.77
C GLU A 66 -5.30 -10.20 11.36
N PHE A 67 -5.11 -11.05 10.35
CA PHE A 67 -5.17 -10.61 8.96
C PHE A 67 -6.60 -10.42 8.50
N ILE A 68 -6.88 -9.25 7.94
CA ILE A 68 -8.16 -8.93 7.32
C ILE A 68 -7.92 -8.70 5.83
N PRO A 69 -8.24 -9.67 4.98
CA PRO A 69 -8.05 -9.53 3.54
C PRO A 69 -9.03 -8.50 2.97
N TYR A 70 -8.54 -7.69 2.02
CA TYR A 70 -9.38 -6.77 1.25
C TYR A 70 -9.11 -6.92 -0.25
N LYS A 71 -10.07 -6.54 -1.05
CA LYS A 71 -10.02 -6.54 -2.51
C LYS A 71 -10.50 -5.22 -3.09
N GLU A 72 -10.37 -5.09 -4.40
CA GLU A 72 -10.90 -3.94 -5.12
C GLU A 72 -12.39 -3.73 -4.83
N ASN A 73 -12.75 -2.47 -4.62
CA ASN A 73 -14.10 -2.00 -4.26
C ASN A 73 -14.56 -2.29 -2.82
N ASP A 74 -13.78 -2.98 -2.00
CA ASP A 74 -14.08 -3.05 -0.57
C ASP A 74 -13.96 -1.68 0.07
N LYS A 75 -14.76 -1.45 1.10
CA LYS A 75 -14.72 -0.25 1.92
C LYS A 75 -14.50 -0.64 3.38
N ILE A 76 -13.51 -0.02 3.98
CA ILE A 76 -13.19 -0.21 5.39
C ILE A 76 -13.46 1.10 6.11
N ASN A 77 -14.25 1.04 7.17
CA ASN A 77 -14.51 2.20 8.03
C ASN A 77 -13.79 1.99 9.36
N ILE A 78 -12.94 2.93 9.73
CA ILE A 78 -12.24 2.96 11.02
C ILE A 78 -12.47 4.34 11.60
N ASP A 79 -13.26 4.43 12.66
CA ASP A 79 -13.72 5.67 13.27
C ASP A 79 -14.36 6.60 12.21
N ASP A 80 -13.77 7.77 11.96
CA ASP A 80 -14.20 8.76 10.96
C ASP A 80 -13.49 8.60 9.59
N LEU A 81 -12.66 7.57 9.44
CA LEU A 81 -11.94 7.28 8.20
C LEU A 81 -12.74 6.30 7.33
N ASN A 82 -12.95 6.69 6.06
CA ASN A 82 -13.46 5.82 5.01
C ASN A 82 -12.30 5.44 4.09
N ILE A 83 -11.99 4.16 4.02
CA ILE A 83 -10.86 3.64 3.25
C ILE A 83 -11.41 2.81 2.09
N SER A 84 -10.88 3.05 0.89
CA SER A 84 -11.22 2.31 -0.33
C SER A 84 -9.97 2.00 -1.14
N PHE A 85 -10.09 1.01 -2.03
CA PHE A 85 -8.96 0.43 -2.74
C PHE A 85 -9.20 0.38 -4.24
N LYS A 86 -8.13 0.53 -5.01
CA LYS A 86 -8.14 0.38 -6.47
C LYS A 86 -6.94 -0.45 -6.92
N LYS A 87 -7.21 -1.57 -7.63
CA LYS A 87 -6.14 -2.45 -8.12
C LYS A 87 -5.23 -1.71 -9.10
N ASN A 88 -3.93 -1.87 -8.92
CA ASN A 88 -2.89 -1.27 -9.76
C ASN A 88 -2.42 -2.21 -10.86
N PRO A 89 -1.95 -1.67 -12.00
CA PRO A 89 -1.15 -2.41 -12.97
C PRO A 89 0.27 -2.60 -12.40
N HIS A 90 0.51 -3.76 -11.81
CA HIS A 90 1.79 -4.14 -11.23
C HIS A 90 1.97 -5.66 -11.31
N GLN A 91 3.23 -6.16 -11.21
CA GLN A 91 3.56 -7.58 -11.32
C GLN A 91 2.91 -8.41 -10.21
N ILE A 92 3.05 -7.95 -8.98
CA ILE A 92 2.34 -8.54 -7.83
C ILE A 92 1.07 -7.74 -7.55
N ILE A 93 0.13 -8.34 -6.80
CA ILE A 93 -1.13 -7.66 -6.49
C ILE A 93 -0.86 -6.49 -5.54
N THR A 94 -1.05 -5.27 -6.06
CA THR A 94 -0.98 -4.02 -5.31
C THR A 94 -2.27 -3.23 -5.49
N TYR A 95 -2.58 -2.40 -4.50
CA TYR A 95 -3.74 -1.51 -4.53
C TYR A 95 -3.35 -0.11 -4.13
N SER A 96 -3.78 0.87 -4.92
CA SER A 96 -3.88 2.24 -4.44
C SER A 96 -4.89 2.32 -3.32
N THR A 97 -4.58 3.09 -2.29
CA THR A 97 -5.43 3.28 -1.11
C THR A 97 -5.91 4.73 -1.03
N LYS A 98 -7.22 4.93 -0.92
CA LYS A 98 -7.82 6.23 -0.67
C LYS A 98 -8.36 6.28 0.75
N ILE A 99 -7.96 7.29 1.50
CA ILE A 99 -8.41 7.57 2.86
C ILE A 99 -9.18 8.89 2.82
N GLN A 100 -10.42 8.85 3.24
CA GLN A 100 -11.31 10.02 3.27
C GLN A 100 -11.80 10.27 4.68
N THR A 101 -11.68 11.52 5.10
CA THR A 101 -12.34 12.07 6.27
C THR A 101 -13.47 12.99 5.81
N LYS A 102 -14.14 13.66 6.76
CA LYS A 102 -15.14 14.70 6.43
C LYS A 102 -14.54 15.82 5.59
N ASP A 103 -13.29 16.21 5.84
CA ASP A 103 -12.67 17.42 5.29
C ASP A 103 -11.56 17.14 4.26
N ASN A 104 -10.96 15.94 4.27
CA ASN A 104 -9.79 15.66 3.45
C ASN A 104 -9.86 14.29 2.77
N THR A 105 -9.23 14.23 1.59
CA THR A 105 -9.00 13.00 0.83
C THR A 105 -7.51 12.84 0.58
N ILE A 106 -6.96 11.72 1.01
CA ILE A 106 -5.56 11.32 0.77
C ILE A 106 -5.57 10.07 -0.10
N VAL A 107 -4.73 10.04 -1.11
CA VAL A 107 -4.51 8.85 -1.93
C VAL A 107 -3.05 8.45 -1.87
N TYR A 108 -2.79 7.19 -1.60
CA TYR A 108 -1.48 6.55 -1.71
C TYR A 108 -1.49 5.60 -2.90
N SER A 109 -0.56 5.78 -3.84
CA SER A 109 -0.53 4.99 -5.07
C SER A 109 -0.17 3.53 -4.84
N SER A 110 0.65 3.20 -3.84
CA SER A 110 1.48 1.98 -3.87
C SER A 110 2.27 1.89 -5.18
N ASP A 111 2.92 0.76 -5.44
CA ASP A 111 3.63 0.54 -6.69
C ASP A 111 2.62 0.35 -7.82
N THR A 112 2.80 1.08 -8.93
CA THR A 112 1.85 1.11 -10.06
C THR A 112 2.51 1.53 -11.36
N GLY A 113 2.07 0.97 -12.46
CA GLY A 113 2.44 1.44 -13.80
C GLY A 113 1.51 2.53 -14.33
N PHE A 114 1.95 3.18 -15.41
CA PHE A 114 1.20 4.24 -16.10
C PHE A 114 0.22 3.65 -17.12
N LYS A 115 -0.93 3.12 -16.64
CA LYS A 115 -1.93 2.47 -17.51
C LYS A 115 -3.35 2.92 -17.19
N ASN A 116 -4.15 3.09 -18.26
CA ASN A 116 -5.62 3.17 -18.21
C ASN A 116 -6.21 4.34 -17.40
N ASN A 117 -5.44 5.36 -17.06
CA ASN A 117 -5.88 6.50 -16.24
C ASN A 117 -6.59 6.06 -14.95
N THR A 118 -6.14 4.95 -14.37
CA THR A 118 -6.79 4.35 -13.19
C THR A 118 -6.51 5.20 -11.96
N LEU A 119 -5.23 5.54 -11.75
CA LEU A 119 -4.81 6.33 -10.59
C LEU A 119 -5.34 7.78 -10.70
N GLU A 120 -5.36 8.37 -11.89
CA GLU A 120 -5.92 9.70 -12.12
C GLU A 120 -7.39 9.79 -11.71
N LYS A 121 -8.19 8.82 -12.15
CA LYS A 121 -9.63 8.75 -11.77
C LYS A 121 -9.80 8.50 -10.28
N PHE A 122 -8.96 7.65 -9.71
CA PHE A 122 -9.04 7.29 -8.30
C PHE A 122 -8.61 8.43 -7.38
N SER A 123 -7.61 9.23 -7.78
CA SER A 123 -7.10 10.38 -7.02
C SER A 123 -7.78 11.72 -7.34
N LYS A 124 -8.83 11.71 -8.16
CA LYS A 124 -9.51 12.94 -8.58
C LYS A 124 -9.90 13.84 -7.40
N ASN A 125 -9.43 15.11 -7.46
CA ASN A 125 -9.62 16.16 -6.46
C ASN A 125 -9.15 15.77 -5.04
N ALA A 126 -8.15 14.89 -4.91
CA ALA A 126 -7.58 14.60 -3.61
C ALA A 126 -6.77 15.80 -3.07
N ASN A 127 -6.81 16.02 -1.76
CA ASN A 127 -5.99 17.04 -1.12
C ASN A 127 -4.51 16.64 -1.11
N LEU A 128 -4.23 15.34 -1.07
CA LEU A 128 -2.87 14.81 -1.14
C LEU A 128 -2.84 13.53 -1.97
N LEU A 129 -1.96 13.50 -2.97
CA LEU A 129 -1.53 12.28 -3.65
C LEU A 129 -0.10 11.94 -3.21
N ILE A 130 0.08 10.81 -2.57
CA ILE A 130 1.39 10.22 -2.28
C ILE A 130 1.64 9.20 -3.38
N CYS A 131 2.58 9.50 -4.28
CA CYS A 131 2.77 8.75 -5.51
C CYS A 131 4.17 8.19 -5.63
N GLU A 132 4.27 6.93 -6.02
CA GLU A 132 5.54 6.35 -6.41
C GLU A 132 6.14 7.10 -7.60
N SER A 133 7.46 7.08 -7.70
CA SER A 133 8.23 7.72 -8.78
C SER A 133 9.59 7.05 -8.92
N THR A 134 9.58 5.77 -9.23
CA THR A 134 10.78 4.93 -9.22
C THR A 134 11.83 5.38 -10.22
N PHE A 135 11.42 5.87 -11.40
CA PHE A 135 12.31 6.16 -12.51
C PHE A 135 12.35 7.64 -12.87
N LEU A 136 13.50 8.07 -13.41
CA LEU A 136 13.67 9.34 -14.11
C LEU A 136 13.69 9.10 -15.63
N LYS A 137 13.26 10.09 -16.39
CA LYS A 137 13.29 10.09 -17.86
C LYS A 137 14.69 9.72 -18.39
N GLY A 138 14.72 8.79 -19.34
CA GLY A 138 15.98 8.27 -19.87
C GLY A 138 16.52 7.04 -19.16
N GLN A 139 16.02 6.68 -18.00
CA GLN A 139 16.30 5.38 -17.39
C GLN A 139 15.54 4.27 -18.10
N MET A 140 16.15 3.07 -18.17
CA MET A 140 15.48 1.90 -18.76
C MET A 140 14.43 1.36 -17.79
N ARG A 141 13.17 1.37 -18.21
CA ARG A 141 12.06 0.67 -17.53
C ARG A 141 11.75 -0.58 -18.35
N MET A 142 12.12 -1.75 -17.81
CA MET A 142 11.93 -3.03 -18.53
C MET A 142 10.46 -3.39 -18.72
N GLU A 143 9.63 -3.06 -17.73
CA GLU A 143 8.20 -3.31 -17.74
C GLU A 143 7.43 -2.12 -17.14
N ASP A 144 6.17 -1.99 -17.54
CA ASP A 144 5.33 -0.84 -17.17
C ASP A 144 4.64 -1.05 -15.81
N TYR A 145 5.44 -1.39 -14.79
CA TYR A 145 4.98 -1.65 -13.42
C TYR A 145 5.26 -0.53 -12.43
N HIS A 146 6.11 0.44 -12.80
CA HIS A 146 6.45 1.59 -12.00
C HIS A 146 6.40 2.88 -12.82
N LEU A 147 6.32 4.01 -12.14
CA LEU A 147 6.21 5.31 -12.77
C LEU A 147 7.56 6.00 -12.97
N TYR A 148 7.65 6.78 -14.03
CA TYR A 148 8.60 7.88 -14.11
C TYR A 148 8.09 9.07 -13.28
N ALA A 149 9.00 9.92 -12.79
CA ALA A 149 8.63 11.09 -12.00
C ALA A 149 7.70 12.04 -12.77
N HIS A 150 7.95 12.26 -14.07
CA HIS A 150 7.07 13.08 -14.92
C HIS A 150 5.67 12.45 -15.12
N GLU A 151 5.55 11.12 -15.07
CA GLU A 151 4.23 10.45 -15.12
C GLU A 151 3.44 10.71 -13.84
N ALA A 152 4.11 10.68 -12.67
CA ALA A 152 3.47 11.05 -11.40
C ALA A 152 2.99 12.51 -11.43
N GLY A 153 3.79 13.42 -12.00
CA GLY A 153 3.38 14.82 -12.22
C GLY A 153 2.16 14.95 -13.13
N LYS A 154 2.12 14.20 -14.25
CA LYS A 154 0.96 14.15 -15.16
C LYS A 154 -0.30 13.63 -14.50
N ILE A 155 -0.16 12.56 -13.70
CA ILE A 155 -1.26 12.00 -12.92
C ILE A 155 -1.83 13.06 -11.98
N ALA A 156 -0.97 13.73 -11.22
CA ALA A 156 -1.35 14.76 -10.26
C ALA A 156 -2.11 15.92 -10.93
N ALA A 157 -1.61 16.40 -12.07
CA ALA A 157 -2.24 17.46 -12.87
C ALA A 157 -3.60 17.00 -13.41
N SER A 158 -3.68 15.83 -14.04
CA SER A 158 -4.92 15.29 -14.62
C SER A 158 -5.98 14.98 -13.57
N ALA A 159 -5.56 14.56 -12.38
CA ALA A 159 -6.45 14.29 -11.26
C ALA A 159 -6.87 15.57 -10.51
N ASN A 160 -6.27 16.72 -10.81
CA ASN A 160 -6.51 17.98 -10.12
C ASN A 160 -6.33 17.84 -8.60
N VAL A 161 -5.23 17.20 -8.16
CA VAL A 161 -4.92 17.09 -6.74
C VAL A 161 -4.40 18.42 -6.20
N GLU A 162 -4.54 18.67 -4.90
CA GLU A 162 -4.02 19.92 -4.33
C GLU A 162 -2.49 19.83 -4.10
N LYS A 163 -1.98 18.68 -3.72
CA LYS A 163 -0.56 18.44 -3.44
C LYS A 163 -0.11 17.07 -3.89
N LEU A 164 1.10 17.00 -4.45
CA LEU A 164 1.80 15.75 -4.79
C LEU A 164 2.99 15.55 -3.87
N LEU A 165 3.08 14.36 -3.27
CA LEU A 165 4.24 13.90 -2.52
C LEU A 165 4.84 12.70 -3.24
N LEU A 166 6.07 12.85 -3.74
CA LEU A 166 6.78 11.77 -4.42
C LEU A 166 7.45 10.83 -3.42
N THR A 167 7.41 9.53 -3.70
CA THR A 167 8.04 8.47 -2.90
C THR A 167 8.61 7.38 -3.78
N HIS A 168 9.17 6.32 -3.18
CA HIS A 168 9.70 5.14 -3.87
C HIS A 168 10.86 5.45 -4.82
N PHE A 169 11.83 6.23 -4.32
CA PHE A 169 13.03 6.64 -5.07
C PHE A 169 14.11 5.56 -5.06
N TRP A 170 14.93 5.53 -6.09
CA TRP A 170 16.20 4.82 -6.03
C TRP A 170 17.13 5.49 -5.01
N PRO A 171 17.71 4.73 -4.05
CA PRO A 171 18.49 5.29 -2.95
C PRO A 171 19.73 6.07 -3.39
N THR A 172 20.24 5.79 -4.59
CA THR A 172 21.46 6.39 -5.13
C THR A 172 21.22 7.68 -5.91
N ILE A 173 19.96 8.07 -6.11
CA ILE A 173 19.59 9.25 -6.89
C ILE A 173 19.02 10.32 -5.95
N PRO A 174 19.49 11.57 -6.01
CA PRO A 174 18.94 12.66 -5.22
C PRO A 174 17.45 12.87 -5.49
N LYS A 175 16.65 12.97 -4.42
CA LYS A 175 15.19 13.14 -4.48
C LYS A 175 14.77 14.40 -5.26
N GLU A 176 15.61 15.40 -5.25
CA GLU A 176 15.42 16.68 -5.95
C GLU A 176 15.27 16.50 -7.46
N GLN A 177 15.99 15.54 -8.06
CA GLN A 177 15.89 15.27 -9.50
C GLN A 177 14.50 14.77 -9.90
N TYR A 178 13.87 13.95 -9.04
CA TYR A 178 12.49 13.49 -9.26
C TYR A 178 11.50 14.64 -9.17
N VAL A 179 11.70 15.54 -8.22
CA VAL A 179 10.87 16.73 -8.06
C VAL A 179 10.99 17.66 -9.27
N GLU A 180 12.22 17.91 -9.75
CA GLU A 180 12.47 18.75 -10.92
C GLU A 180 11.78 18.20 -12.17
N GLU A 181 11.90 16.89 -12.42
CA GLU A 181 11.24 16.26 -13.56
C GLU A 181 9.71 16.35 -13.48
N ALA A 182 9.13 16.07 -12.31
CA ALA A 182 7.69 16.10 -12.13
C ALA A 182 7.12 17.53 -12.16
N LYS A 183 7.91 18.55 -11.78
CA LYS A 183 7.53 19.98 -11.81
C LYS A 183 7.22 20.50 -13.21
N GLU A 184 7.69 19.84 -14.26
CA GLU A 184 7.26 20.20 -15.63
C GLU A 184 5.74 20.10 -15.82
N TYR A 185 5.05 19.33 -14.98
CA TYR A 185 3.61 19.04 -15.11
C TYR A 185 2.77 19.47 -13.91
N PHE A 186 3.38 19.57 -12.73
CA PHE A 186 2.64 19.87 -11.50
C PHE A 186 3.51 20.64 -10.50
N GLU A 187 3.07 21.83 -10.07
CA GLU A 187 3.87 22.78 -9.28
C GLU A 187 3.93 22.46 -7.78
N ASN A 188 2.78 22.11 -7.16
CA ASN A 188 2.70 21.90 -5.71
C ASN A 188 3.19 20.50 -5.31
N ILE A 189 4.49 20.28 -5.44
CA ILE A 189 5.16 19.00 -5.29
C ILE A 189 6.32 19.08 -4.31
N GLU A 190 6.53 18.01 -3.56
CA GLU A 190 7.72 17.81 -2.73
C GLU A 190 8.07 16.32 -2.60
N PRO A 191 9.33 15.99 -2.25
CA PRO A 191 9.71 14.61 -1.98
C PRO A 191 9.23 14.18 -0.59
N ALA A 192 8.92 12.90 -0.45
CA ALA A 192 8.69 12.30 0.86
C ALA A 192 10.00 12.26 1.67
N ILE A 193 9.91 12.69 2.93
CA ILE A 193 11.03 12.69 3.89
C ILE A 193 10.56 11.99 5.14
N GLU A 194 11.33 11.01 5.60
CA GLU A 194 11.02 10.24 6.80
C GLU A 194 10.89 11.16 8.02
N GLY A 195 9.84 10.97 8.79
CA GLY A 195 9.55 11.78 9.97
C GLY A 195 8.96 13.17 9.70
N LYS A 196 8.83 13.59 8.45
CA LYS A 196 8.18 14.87 8.11
C LYS A 196 6.69 14.80 8.41
N LYS A 197 6.19 15.78 9.15
CA LYS A 197 4.77 15.95 9.44
C LYS A 197 4.14 16.89 8.41
N LEU A 198 3.06 16.43 7.76
CA LEU A 198 2.25 17.24 6.87
C LEU A 198 0.94 17.62 7.56
N ILE A 199 0.52 18.87 7.39
CA ILE A 199 -0.75 19.37 7.87
C ILE A 199 -1.58 19.74 6.64
N LEU A 200 -2.66 19.01 6.41
CA LEU A 200 -3.63 19.36 5.38
C LEU A 200 -4.58 20.42 5.98
N ARG A 201 -4.74 21.53 5.27
CA ARG A 201 -5.64 22.59 5.68
C ARG A 201 -7.08 22.21 5.36
N ARG A 202 -7.98 22.63 6.22
CA ARG A 202 -9.43 22.54 5.98
C ARG A 202 -9.86 23.54 4.91
#